data_4f83139ab460cf9c7cd65e54ee017db0
#
_entry.id   4f83139ab460cf9c7cd65e54ee017db0
#
_cell.length_a   1.000
_cell.length_b   1.000
_cell.length_c   1.000
_cell.angle_alpha   90.00
_cell.angle_beta   90.00
_cell.angle_gamma   90.00
#
_symmetry.space_group_name_H-M   'P 1'
#
loop_
_entity.id
_entity.type
_entity.pdbx_description
1 polymer ?
#
loop_
_entity_poly.entity_id
_entity_poly.type
_entity_poly.pdbx_seq_one_letter_code
_entity_poly.pdbx_strand_id
1 'polypeptide(L)'
;FRTFLIIAEVILVFSGSFSKTLSASIRCGYIIAKPEWIDQLTDLKIATSFSHNGVSAEVLLSALTDGSYRKHIELLKVRLAKAMHDTITQLEPLGIKPWIKPQAGIFVWCHLPKGVEASEIAKYCINHQVILAPGNAFSQASNAGQFIRFNVTQSNHDHIYKTLADAIQQESS
;
A
#
# COMPACT_ATOMS: atom_id res chain seq x y z
N PHE A 1 -0.35 1.47 9.51
CA PHE A 1 -0.57 2.83 10.03
C PHE A 1 0.78 3.49 10.23
N ARG A 2 1.17 4.43 9.37
CA ARG A 2 2.30 5.32 9.64
C ARG A 2 1.74 6.60 10.26
N THR A 3 1.95 6.76 11.54
CA THR A 3 1.79 8.01 12.26
C THR A 3 3.03 8.85 11.95
N PHE A 4 2.86 9.99 11.29
CA PHE A 4 3.94 10.98 11.16
C PHE A 4 3.88 11.88 12.39
N LEU A 5 4.93 11.80 13.21
CA LEU A 5 5.15 12.68 14.33
C LEU A 5 6.07 13.81 13.86
N ILE A 6 5.56 15.04 13.71
CA ILE A 6 6.39 16.21 13.49
C ILE A 6 6.46 16.96 14.83
N ILE A 7 7.64 16.96 15.44
CA ILE A 7 7.92 17.69 16.67
C ILE A 7 8.68 18.97 16.32
N ALA A 8 7.94 20.06 16.13
CA ALA A 8 8.46 21.41 16.31
C ALA A 8 7.31 22.21 16.91
N GLU A 9 7.45 22.64 18.18
CA GLU A 9 6.39 23.22 19.01
C GLU A 9 5.07 22.47 18.91
N VAL A 10 5.10 21.21 19.34
CA VAL A 10 3.96 20.26 19.48
C VAL A 10 2.79 20.49 18.54
N ILE A 11 3.05 20.46 17.24
CA ILE A 11 2.01 20.35 16.24
C ILE A 11 1.81 18.85 15.97
N LEU A 12 0.90 18.23 16.72
CA LEU A 12 0.56 16.83 16.52
C LEU A 12 -0.69 16.75 15.65
N VAL A 13 -0.54 16.24 14.42
CA VAL A 13 -1.67 15.93 13.55
C VAL A 13 -1.65 14.44 13.27
N PHE A 14 -2.71 13.76 13.66
CA PHE A 14 -2.95 12.38 13.27
C PHE A 14 -3.98 12.33 12.16
N SER A 15 -3.70 11.57 11.13
CA SER A 15 -4.69 11.25 10.10
C SER A 15 -4.78 9.75 9.91
N GLY A 16 -5.97 9.26 9.68
CA GLY A 16 -6.22 7.86 9.38
C GLY A 16 -7.30 7.67 8.33
N SER A 17 -7.33 6.49 7.73
CA SER A 17 -8.31 6.13 6.71
C SER A 17 -8.75 4.68 6.89
N PHE A 18 -10.04 4.45 6.73
CA PHE A 18 -10.65 3.13 6.75
C PHE A 18 -10.67 2.45 5.37
N SER A 19 -10.25 3.16 4.32
CA SER A 19 -10.26 2.65 2.94
C SER A 19 -9.39 1.40 2.73
N LYS A 20 -8.31 1.24 3.50
CA LYS A 20 -7.41 0.07 3.40
C LYS A 20 -7.66 -0.97 4.48
N THR A 21 -8.40 -0.61 5.52
CA THR A 21 -8.62 -1.48 6.68
C THR A 21 -10.04 -2.05 6.73
N LEU A 22 -11.01 -1.40 6.07
CA LEU A 22 -12.38 -1.87 6.01
C LEU A 22 -12.84 -2.05 4.55
N SER A 23 -13.00 -0.94 3.81
CA SER A 23 -13.37 -0.97 2.39
C SER A 23 -13.00 0.34 1.70
N ALA A 24 -12.50 0.24 0.47
CA ALA A 24 -12.22 1.40 -0.36
C ALA A 24 -13.49 2.21 -0.67
N SER A 25 -14.65 1.56 -0.72
CA SER A 25 -15.95 2.20 -1.00
C SER A 25 -16.49 3.06 0.15
N ILE A 26 -16.02 2.84 1.37
CA ILE A 26 -16.46 3.60 2.54
C ILE A 26 -16.03 5.08 2.46
N ARG A 27 -14.88 5.36 1.85
CA ARG A 27 -14.37 6.73 1.66
C ARG A 27 -14.34 7.58 2.94
N CYS A 28 -14.17 6.93 4.10
CA CYS A 28 -14.07 7.59 5.39
C CYS A 28 -12.64 7.60 5.92
N GLY A 29 -12.27 8.70 6.52
CA GLY A 29 -11.05 8.89 7.27
C GLY A 29 -11.28 9.85 8.42
N TYR A 30 -10.24 10.12 9.20
CA TYR A 30 -10.30 11.05 10.30
C TYR A 30 -9.00 11.85 10.42
N ILE A 31 -9.14 13.05 11.01
CA ILE A 31 -8.02 13.90 11.41
C ILE A 31 -8.20 14.21 12.89
N ILE A 32 -7.12 14.13 13.64
CA ILE A 32 -7.04 14.57 15.03
C ILE A 32 -5.96 15.64 15.08
N ALA A 33 -6.35 16.86 15.46
CA ALA A 33 -5.48 18.02 15.52
C ALA A 33 -5.92 18.97 16.62
N LYS A 34 -5.25 20.14 16.79
CA LYS A 34 -5.70 21.21 17.67
C LYS A 34 -7.08 21.71 17.25
N PRO A 35 -7.94 22.15 18.20
CA PRO A 35 -9.30 22.63 17.89
C PRO A 35 -9.34 23.70 16.78
N GLU A 36 -8.45 24.69 16.84
CA GLU A 36 -8.40 25.80 15.88
C GLU A 36 -8.15 25.30 14.44
N TRP A 37 -7.41 24.18 14.29
CA TRP A 37 -7.18 23.57 12.96
C TRP A 37 -8.37 22.73 12.51
N ILE A 38 -9.04 22.08 13.44
CA ILE A 38 -10.26 21.33 13.12
C ILE A 38 -11.35 22.28 12.63
N ASP A 39 -11.51 23.46 13.24
CA ASP A 39 -12.45 24.48 12.81
C ASP A 39 -12.15 24.95 11.38
N GLN A 40 -10.88 25.31 11.09
CA GLN A 40 -10.47 25.72 9.74
C GLN A 40 -10.65 24.59 8.69
N LEU A 41 -10.33 23.34 9.06
CA LEU A 41 -10.53 22.20 8.19
C LEU A 41 -12.02 21.89 7.96
N THR A 42 -12.85 22.15 8.94
CA THR A 42 -14.32 22.03 8.83
C THR A 42 -14.88 23.04 7.85
N ASP A 43 -14.47 24.30 7.97
CA ASP A 43 -14.85 25.36 7.04
C ASP A 43 -14.41 25.05 5.60
N LEU A 44 -13.16 24.62 5.44
CA LEU A 44 -12.63 24.20 4.15
C LEU A 44 -13.39 23.01 3.57
N LYS A 45 -13.76 22.05 4.40
CA LYS A 45 -14.55 20.89 3.98
C LYS A 45 -15.96 21.31 3.52
N ILE A 46 -16.61 22.20 4.26
CA ILE A 46 -17.93 22.75 3.87
C ILE A 46 -17.82 23.45 2.52
N ALA A 47 -16.79 24.27 2.34
CA ALA A 47 -16.57 25.02 1.10
C ALA A 47 -16.25 24.14 -0.12
N THR A 48 -15.64 22.96 0.08
CA THR A 48 -15.18 22.09 -1.03
C THR A 48 -16.08 20.91 -1.32
N SER A 49 -16.66 20.28 -0.31
CA SER A 49 -17.41 19.02 -0.47
C SER A 49 -18.70 18.94 0.35
N PHE A 50 -19.08 19.99 1.03
CA PHE A 50 -20.25 20.11 1.92
C PHE A 50 -20.20 19.13 3.09
N SER A 51 -20.44 17.84 2.83
CA SER A 51 -20.49 16.83 3.86
C SER A 51 -19.90 15.50 3.35
N HIS A 52 -19.87 14.53 4.21
CA HIS A 52 -19.51 13.14 3.87
C HIS A 52 -20.77 12.29 3.67
N ASN A 53 -20.61 11.11 3.09
CA ASN A 53 -21.71 10.16 2.93
C ASN A 53 -22.16 9.61 4.29
N GLY A 54 -23.38 9.98 4.71
CA GLY A 54 -23.94 9.57 6.00
C GLY A 54 -24.09 8.05 6.14
N VAL A 55 -24.45 7.34 5.06
CA VAL A 55 -24.58 5.87 5.08
C VAL A 55 -23.22 5.21 5.40
N SER A 56 -22.15 5.69 4.77
CA SER A 56 -20.79 5.20 5.06
C SER A 56 -20.37 5.47 6.50
N ALA A 57 -20.77 6.61 7.06
CA ALA A 57 -20.47 6.96 8.45
C ALA A 57 -21.22 6.04 9.44
N GLU A 58 -22.49 5.76 9.19
CA GLU A 58 -23.31 4.86 10.02
C GLU A 58 -22.79 3.40 9.98
N VAL A 59 -22.44 2.89 8.80
CA VAL A 59 -21.84 1.56 8.66
C VAL A 59 -20.52 1.49 9.45
N LEU A 60 -19.69 2.52 9.35
CA LEU A 60 -18.43 2.60 10.09
C LEU A 60 -18.66 2.69 11.60
N LEU A 61 -19.60 3.53 12.04
CA LEU A 61 -19.95 3.68 13.45
C LEU A 61 -20.41 2.35 14.04
N SER A 62 -21.31 1.65 13.36
CA SER A 62 -21.77 0.32 13.77
C SER A 62 -20.59 -0.65 13.95
N ALA A 63 -19.73 -0.74 12.94
CA ALA A 63 -18.58 -1.65 12.97
C ALA A 63 -17.56 -1.31 14.08
N LEU A 64 -17.41 -0.04 14.43
CA LEU A 64 -16.51 0.43 15.49
C LEU A 64 -17.09 0.18 16.89
N THR A 65 -18.42 0.27 17.03
CA THR A 65 -19.12 0.15 18.33
C THR A 65 -19.43 -1.30 18.71
N ASP A 66 -19.75 -2.18 17.75
CA ASP A 66 -20.07 -3.58 18.00
C ASP A 66 -18.83 -4.49 18.12
N GLY A 67 -17.63 -3.94 17.92
CA GLY A 67 -16.36 -4.65 18.00
C GLY A 67 -16.01 -5.48 16.75
N SER A 68 -16.85 -5.51 15.73
CA SER A 68 -16.61 -6.25 14.49
C SER A 68 -15.39 -5.75 13.74
N TYR A 69 -15.14 -4.43 13.73
CA TYR A 69 -13.95 -3.83 13.14
C TYR A 69 -12.66 -4.36 13.78
N ARG A 70 -12.61 -4.43 15.12
CA ARG A 70 -11.43 -4.94 15.85
C ARG A 70 -11.15 -6.39 15.46
N LYS A 71 -12.17 -7.24 15.46
CA LYS A 71 -12.06 -8.65 15.05
C LYS A 71 -11.59 -8.79 13.61
N HIS A 72 -12.15 -7.97 12.71
CA HIS A 72 -11.75 -7.91 11.30
C HIS A 72 -10.26 -7.55 11.14
N ILE A 73 -9.78 -6.53 11.86
CA ILE A 73 -8.37 -6.11 11.81
C ILE A 73 -7.42 -7.21 12.27
N GLU A 74 -7.74 -7.95 13.32
CA GLU A 74 -6.88 -9.05 13.77
C GLU A 74 -6.80 -10.16 12.72
N LEU A 75 -7.90 -10.53 12.09
CA LEU A 75 -7.91 -11.49 10.99
C LEU A 75 -7.14 -10.97 9.77
N LEU A 76 -7.30 -9.69 9.44
CA LEU A 76 -6.61 -9.05 8.33
C LEU A 76 -5.09 -9.05 8.54
N LYS A 77 -4.61 -8.75 9.74
CA LYS A 77 -3.17 -8.80 10.09
C LYS A 77 -2.58 -10.18 9.83
N VAL A 78 -3.25 -11.25 10.27
CA VAL A 78 -2.78 -12.62 10.04
C VAL A 78 -2.70 -12.96 8.55
N ARG A 79 -3.76 -12.62 7.78
CA ARG A 79 -3.80 -12.85 6.34
C ARG A 79 -2.70 -12.08 5.60
N LEU A 80 -2.48 -10.81 5.95
CA LEU A 80 -1.45 -9.98 5.32
C LEU A 80 -0.04 -10.45 5.68
N ALA A 81 0.19 -10.87 6.91
CA ALA A 81 1.48 -11.43 7.32
C ALA A 81 1.83 -12.70 6.52
N LYS A 82 0.83 -13.59 6.33
CA LYS A 82 1.00 -14.77 5.48
C LYS A 82 1.28 -14.39 4.03
N ALA A 83 0.46 -13.51 3.44
CA ALA A 83 0.62 -13.08 2.05
C ALA A 83 1.98 -12.39 1.81
N MET A 84 2.46 -11.59 2.77
CA MET A 84 3.78 -10.97 2.74
C MET A 84 4.89 -12.03 2.73
N HIS A 85 4.81 -13.02 3.62
CA HIS A 85 5.77 -14.10 3.67
C HIS A 85 5.78 -14.91 2.37
N ASP A 86 4.61 -15.34 1.90
CA ASP A 86 4.47 -16.13 0.68
C ASP A 86 5.03 -15.37 -0.54
N THR A 87 4.70 -14.07 -0.68
CA THR A 87 5.21 -13.23 -1.76
C THR A 87 6.74 -13.14 -1.74
N ILE A 88 7.35 -12.86 -0.58
CA ILE A 88 8.81 -12.76 -0.46
C ILE A 88 9.48 -14.10 -0.79
N THR A 89 8.92 -15.21 -0.32
CA THR A 89 9.43 -16.56 -0.58
C THR A 89 9.41 -16.90 -2.07
N GLN A 90 8.38 -16.47 -2.79
CA GLN A 90 8.28 -16.69 -4.25
C GLN A 90 9.21 -15.78 -5.06
N LEU A 91 9.53 -14.59 -4.56
CA LEU A 91 10.44 -13.65 -5.21
C LEU A 91 11.93 -13.99 -5.02
N GLU A 92 12.27 -14.64 -3.91
CA GLU A 92 13.66 -14.94 -3.53
C GLU A 92 14.42 -15.80 -4.58
N PRO A 93 13.83 -16.88 -5.16
CA PRO A 93 14.49 -17.67 -6.20
C PRO A 93 14.75 -16.89 -7.49
N LEU A 94 14.00 -15.81 -7.74
CA LEU A 94 14.18 -14.91 -8.88
C LEU A 94 15.26 -13.83 -8.65
N GLY A 95 15.95 -13.88 -7.52
CA GLY A 95 16.93 -12.87 -7.13
C GLY A 95 16.33 -11.53 -6.71
N ILE A 96 15.01 -11.43 -6.59
CA ILE A 96 14.29 -10.23 -6.15
C ILE A 96 14.21 -10.23 -4.62
N LYS A 97 14.74 -9.18 -4.00
CA LYS A 97 14.85 -9.12 -2.53
C LYS A 97 14.20 -7.86 -1.97
N PRO A 98 13.48 -7.95 -0.84
CA PRO A 98 13.00 -6.76 -0.14
C PRO A 98 14.17 -5.83 0.20
N TRP A 99 14.04 -4.53 -0.11
CA TRP A 99 15.00 -3.53 0.33
C TRP A 99 15.07 -3.44 1.86
N ILE A 100 13.90 -3.41 2.48
CA ILE A 100 13.74 -3.56 3.93
C ILE A 100 12.60 -4.54 4.13
N LYS A 101 12.78 -5.54 4.99
CA LYS A 101 11.71 -6.50 5.30
C LYS A 101 10.58 -5.78 6.06
N PRO A 102 9.38 -5.65 5.48
CA PRO A 102 8.28 -4.98 6.15
C PRO A 102 7.80 -5.79 7.35
N GLN A 103 7.47 -5.10 8.43
CA GLN A 103 6.83 -5.73 9.61
C GLN A 103 5.31 -5.89 9.42
N ALA A 104 4.70 -5.07 8.55
CA ALA A 104 3.27 -5.07 8.26
C ALA A 104 2.98 -4.28 6.96
N GLY A 105 1.75 -4.36 6.50
CA GLY A 105 1.27 -3.60 5.34
C GLY A 105 0.91 -4.50 4.16
N ILE A 106 0.49 -3.86 3.07
CA ILE A 106 0.04 -4.53 1.84
C ILE A 106 1.07 -4.46 0.71
N PHE A 107 2.19 -3.76 0.92
CA PHE A 107 3.22 -3.58 -0.11
C PHE A 107 4.57 -4.05 0.39
N VAL A 108 5.34 -4.63 -0.53
CA VAL A 108 6.77 -4.85 -0.37
C VAL A 108 7.52 -4.12 -1.49
N TRP A 109 8.56 -3.39 -1.10
CA TRP A 109 9.47 -2.69 -2.01
C TRP A 109 10.71 -3.54 -2.20
N CYS A 110 10.91 -4.02 -3.42
CA CYS A 110 11.95 -4.99 -3.71
C CYS A 110 12.96 -4.44 -4.68
N HIS A 111 14.21 -4.83 -4.46
CA HIS A 111 15.33 -4.62 -5.37
C HIS A 111 15.36 -5.77 -6.39
N LEU A 112 15.52 -5.42 -7.67
CA LEU A 112 15.72 -6.37 -8.75
C LEU A 112 17.14 -6.94 -8.78
N PRO A 113 17.38 -8.05 -9.47
CA PRO A 113 18.73 -8.51 -9.78
C PRO A 113 19.56 -7.43 -10.47
N LYS A 114 20.89 -7.48 -10.29
CA LYS A 114 21.80 -6.50 -10.87
C LYS A 114 21.73 -6.50 -12.40
N GLY A 115 21.60 -5.34 -12.98
CA GLY A 115 21.55 -5.16 -14.43
C GLY A 115 20.15 -5.26 -15.03
N VAL A 116 19.11 -5.47 -14.20
CA VAL A 116 17.72 -5.58 -14.62
C VAL A 116 16.98 -4.28 -14.34
N GLU A 117 16.29 -3.74 -15.33
CA GLU A 117 15.51 -2.50 -15.26
C GLU A 117 14.02 -2.76 -15.03
N ALA A 118 13.45 -2.14 -14.00
CA ALA A 118 12.05 -2.34 -13.60
C ALA A 118 11.05 -1.94 -14.69
N SER A 119 11.38 -0.92 -15.50
CA SER A 119 10.54 -0.45 -16.60
C SER A 119 10.45 -1.49 -17.73
N GLU A 120 11.54 -2.18 -18.05
CA GLU A 120 11.55 -3.20 -19.09
C GLU A 120 10.82 -4.46 -18.61
N ILE A 121 11.07 -4.89 -17.38
CA ILE A 121 10.28 -5.96 -16.74
C ILE A 121 8.79 -5.63 -16.75
N ALA A 122 8.40 -4.41 -16.40
CA ALA A 122 6.99 -4.01 -16.39
C ALA A 122 6.37 -4.01 -17.81
N LYS A 123 7.11 -3.59 -18.84
CA LYS A 123 6.68 -3.66 -20.24
C LYS A 123 6.49 -5.11 -20.73
N TYR A 124 7.41 -5.99 -20.41
CA TYR A 124 7.26 -7.40 -20.73
C TYR A 124 6.03 -7.99 -20.05
N CYS A 125 5.90 -7.76 -18.75
CA CYS A 125 4.83 -8.32 -17.92
C CYS A 125 3.43 -7.85 -18.37
N ILE A 126 3.26 -6.58 -18.78
CA ILE A 126 1.96 -6.06 -19.20
C ILE A 126 1.45 -6.77 -20.47
N ASN A 127 2.35 -7.16 -21.39
CA ASN A 127 2.01 -7.94 -22.57
C ASN A 127 1.58 -9.37 -22.22
N HIS A 128 1.89 -9.84 -21.02
CA HIS A 128 1.50 -11.14 -20.47
C HIS A 128 0.42 -11.02 -19.38
N GLN A 129 -0.36 -9.93 -19.39
CA GLN A 129 -1.48 -9.68 -18.48
C GLN A 129 -1.07 -9.54 -16.99
N VAL A 130 0.17 -9.19 -16.73
CA VAL A 130 0.69 -8.91 -15.38
C VAL A 130 1.05 -7.43 -15.27
N ILE A 131 0.35 -6.70 -14.41
CA ILE A 131 0.63 -5.27 -14.16
C ILE A 131 1.54 -5.15 -12.94
N LEU A 132 2.72 -4.59 -13.16
CA LEU A 132 3.70 -4.31 -12.12
C LEU A 132 3.83 -2.80 -11.87
N ALA A 133 4.37 -2.45 -10.72
CA ALA A 133 4.57 -1.07 -10.32
C ALA A 133 6.08 -0.78 -10.20
N PRO A 134 6.74 -0.35 -11.31
CA PRO A 134 8.17 -0.06 -11.31
C PRO A 134 8.50 1.15 -10.43
N GLY A 135 9.72 1.18 -9.89
CA GLY A 135 10.10 2.16 -8.88
C GLY A 135 10.11 3.60 -9.36
N ASN A 136 10.41 3.83 -10.63
CA ASN A 136 10.36 5.16 -11.24
C ASN A 136 8.96 5.78 -11.32
N ALA A 137 7.89 4.99 -11.13
CA ALA A 137 6.54 5.52 -10.93
C ALA A 137 6.33 6.18 -9.55
N PHE A 138 7.27 5.99 -8.61
CA PHE A 138 7.14 6.47 -7.23
C PHE A 138 8.29 7.36 -6.77
N SER A 139 9.40 7.37 -7.49
CA SER A 139 10.62 8.08 -7.12
C SER A 139 11.34 8.62 -8.35
N GLN A 140 11.90 9.83 -8.24
CA GLN A 140 12.76 10.44 -9.23
C GLN A 140 14.26 10.16 -8.97
N ALA A 141 14.58 9.34 -7.96
CA ALA A 141 15.96 8.97 -7.68
C ALA A 141 16.56 8.18 -8.85
N SER A 142 17.83 8.40 -9.15
CA SER A 142 18.55 7.77 -10.28
C SER A 142 18.56 6.23 -10.23
N ASN A 143 18.42 5.66 -9.04
CA ASN A 143 18.38 4.21 -8.84
C ASN A 143 16.96 3.63 -8.76
N ALA A 144 15.92 4.46 -8.96
CA ALA A 144 14.52 4.01 -8.83
C ALA A 144 14.16 2.87 -9.79
N GLY A 145 14.77 2.83 -10.96
CA GLY A 145 14.60 1.78 -11.96
C GLY A 145 15.07 0.38 -11.51
N GLN A 146 15.84 0.29 -10.43
CA GLN A 146 16.26 -0.98 -9.85
C GLN A 146 15.25 -1.59 -8.86
N PHE A 147 14.08 -0.95 -8.70
CA PHE A 147 13.09 -1.35 -7.71
C PHE A 147 11.72 -1.61 -8.31
N ILE A 148 11.01 -2.57 -7.72
CA ILE A 148 9.60 -2.87 -8.01
C ILE A 148 8.82 -2.93 -6.71
N ARG A 149 7.58 -2.41 -6.73
CA ARG A 149 6.64 -2.53 -5.64
C ARG A 149 5.62 -3.62 -5.92
N PHE A 150 5.57 -4.62 -5.06
CA PHE A 150 4.53 -5.66 -5.11
C PHE A 150 3.41 -5.37 -4.11
N ASN A 151 2.17 -5.62 -4.55
CA ASN A 151 1.01 -5.65 -3.66
C ASN A 151 0.76 -7.11 -3.24
N VAL A 152 1.08 -7.46 -2.00
CA VAL A 152 1.00 -8.84 -1.52
C VAL A 152 -0.41 -9.43 -1.54
N THR A 153 -1.45 -8.58 -1.57
CA THR A 153 -2.84 -9.05 -1.69
C THR A 153 -3.22 -9.46 -3.11
N GLN A 154 -2.39 -9.13 -4.10
CA GLN A 154 -2.60 -9.42 -5.53
C GLN A 154 -1.50 -10.31 -6.11
N SER A 155 -0.52 -10.71 -5.30
CA SER A 155 0.64 -11.48 -5.75
C SER A 155 0.49 -13.00 -5.53
N ASN A 156 -0.71 -13.51 -5.28
CA ASN A 156 -0.94 -14.92 -4.96
C ASN A 156 -1.33 -15.74 -6.20
N HIS A 157 -0.59 -15.55 -7.32
CA HIS A 157 -0.82 -16.29 -8.56
C HIS A 157 0.52 -16.72 -9.17
N ASP A 158 0.70 -18.01 -9.39
CA ASP A 158 1.92 -18.59 -9.95
C ASP A 158 2.30 -17.99 -11.31
N HIS A 159 1.30 -17.57 -12.10
CA HIS A 159 1.51 -16.91 -13.37
C HIS A 159 2.38 -15.65 -13.26
N ILE A 160 2.22 -14.87 -12.17
CA ILE A 160 3.02 -13.66 -11.94
C ILE A 160 4.50 -14.00 -11.84
N TYR A 161 4.83 -15.01 -11.06
CA TYR A 161 6.23 -15.41 -10.80
C TYR A 161 6.88 -16.07 -12.01
N LYS A 162 6.12 -16.85 -12.79
CA LYS A 162 6.59 -17.40 -14.07
C LYS A 162 6.89 -16.28 -15.06
N THR A 163 5.96 -15.35 -15.23
CA THR A 163 6.15 -14.19 -16.12
C THR A 163 7.33 -13.32 -15.70
N LEU A 164 7.53 -13.12 -14.39
CA LEU A 164 8.71 -12.42 -13.86
C LEU A 164 10.02 -13.16 -14.16
N ALA A 165 10.04 -14.48 -14.00
CA ALA A 165 11.21 -15.29 -14.32
C ALA A 165 11.61 -15.16 -15.80
N ASP A 166 10.62 -15.30 -16.70
CA ASP A 166 10.82 -15.18 -18.14
C ASP A 166 11.33 -13.76 -18.52
N ALA A 167 10.74 -12.72 -17.93
CA ALA A 167 11.14 -11.33 -18.15
C ALA A 167 12.59 -11.08 -17.73
N ILE A 168 13.00 -11.55 -16.54
CA ILE A 168 14.34 -11.40 -16.02
C ILE A 168 15.36 -12.16 -16.88
N GLN A 169 15.02 -13.36 -17.34
CA GLN A 169 15.88 -14.16 -18.21
C GLN A 169 16.11 -13.47 -19.55
N GLN A 170 15.07 -12.88 -20.14
CA GLN A 170 15.16 -12.17 -21.40
C GLN A 170 16.00 -10.88 -21.29
N GLU A 171 15.91 -10.16 -20.18
CA GLU A 171 16.67 -8.93 -19.93
C GLU A 171 18.17 -9.23 -19.66
N SER A 172 18.46 -10.42 -19.12
CA SER A 172 19.83 -10.83 -18.77
C SER A 172 20.59 -11.47 -19.93
N SER A 173 19.95 -11.69 -21.09
CA SER A 173 20.52 -12.30 -22.30
C SER A 173 20.97 -11.25 -23.29
#